data_35a402ffaa63868cbc67e55534f0efde
#
_entry.id   35a402ffaa63868cbc67e55534f0efde
#
_cell.length_a   1.000
_cell.length_b   1.000
_cell.length_c   1.000
_cell.angle_alpha   90.00
_cell.angle_beta   90.00
_cell.angle_gamma   90.00
#
_symmetry.space_group_name_H-M   'P 1'
#
loop_
_entity.id
_entity.type
_entity.pdbx_description
1 polymer ?
#
loop_
_entity_poly.entity_id
_entity_poly.type
_entity_poly.pdbx_seq_one_letter_code
_entity_poly.pdbx_strand_id
1 'polypeptide(L)'
;HQISAVVTVADDGGSSGRIRQETPVLPPGDLRMALVSLCDNSEWSLTWRDLMQLRLDTDGPLDDHALGNLLIVGLWQMFEDPVVGLDWMGRLLDSHGRVLPMSSVPLRIEATVREGDHTKRISGQTTVAVAGADLVPGPFNELAHARVAPRRAKQPPVYTQQAASVRFV
;
A
#
# COMPACT_ATOMS: atom_id res chain seq x y z
N HIS A 1 -11.31 -3.03 22.93
CA HIS A 1 -11.90 -2.75 21.61
C HIS A 1 -11.12 -3.54 20.56
N GLN A 2 -11.82 -4.32 19.70
CA GLN A 2 -11.20 -4.95 18.55
C GLN A 2 -11.07 -3.90 17.43
N ILE A 3 -9.84 -3.70 16.94
CA ILE A 3 -9.56 -2.83 15.81
C ILE A 3 -9.69 -3.65 14.53
N SER A 4 -10.37 -3.11 13.51
CA SER A 4 -10.36 -3.66 12.15
C SER A 4 -9.83 -2.57 11.21
N ALA A 5 -8.69 -2.82 10.60
CA ALA A 5 -8.08 -1.95 9.60
C ALA A 5 -8.46 -2.45 8.20
N VAL A 6 -9.25 -1.67 7.47
CA VAL A 6 -9.54 -1.92 6.05
C VAL A 6 -8.56 -1.11 5.22
N VAL A 7 -7.73 -1.80 4.43
CA VAL A 7 -6.54 -1.24 3.80
C VAL A 7 -6.65 -1.26 2.27
N THR A 8 -6.19 -0.20 1.63
CA THR A 8 -6.15 -0.10 0.16
C THR A 8 -5.28 -1.19 -0.48
N VAL A 9 -5.66 -1.59 -1.68
CA VAL A 9 -4.95 -2.59 -2.49
C VAL A 9 -4.60 -2.04 -3.88
N ALA A 10 -4.23 -0.76 -3.93
CA ALA A 10 -3.91 -0.04 -5.16
C ALA A 10 -2.41 0.31 -5.29
N ASP A 11 -1.56 -0.12 -4.33
CA ASP A 11 -0.11 0.12 -4.36
C ASP A 11 0.54 -0.57 -5.58
N ASP A 12 1.25 0.21 -6.39
CA ASP A 12 2.00 -0.26 -7.57
C ASP A 12 3.48 0.13 -7.52
N GLY A 13 3.95 0.62 -6.37
CA GLY A 13 5.31 1.07 -6.17
C GLY A 13 6.24 0.05 -5.52
N GLY A 14 7.54 0.29 -5.61
CA GLY A 14 8.59 -0.44 -4.90
C GLY A 14 8.48 -1.96 -4.95
N SER A 15 8.61 -2.60 -3.79
CA SER A 15 8.53 -4.06 -3.65
C SER A 15 7.17 -4.64 -4.09
N SER A 16 6.05 -3.98 -3.74
CA SER A 16 4.70 -4.43 -4.14
C SER A 16 4.53 -4.42 -5.65
N GLY A 17 4.97 -3.34 -6.32
CA GLY A 17 4.87 -3.20 -7.77
C GLY A 17 5.66 -4.28 -8.50
N ARG A 18 6.90 -4.57 -8.06
CA ARG A 18 7.73 -5.64 -8.65
C ARG A 18 7.09 -7.02 -8.49
N ILE A 19 6.58 -7.35 -7.29
CA ILE A 19 5.88 -8.62 -7.04
C ILE A 19 4.68 -8.76 -7.97
N ARG A 20 3.89 -7.70 -8.16
CA ARG A 20 2.71 -7.73 -9.03
C ARG A 20 3.02 -7.87 -10.53
N GLN A 21 4.25 -7.57 -10.95
CA GLN A 21 4.69 -7.85 -12.32
C GLN A 21 4.92 -9.34 -12.56
N GLU A 22 5.29 -10.09 -11.51
CA GLU A 22 5.59 -11.51 -11.59
C GLU A 22 4.39 -12.40 -11.27
N THR A 23 3.49 -11.92 -10.41
CA THR A 23 2.34 -12.71 -9.96
C THR A 23 1.09 -11.84 -9.76
N PRO A 24 -0.12 -12.32 -10.19
CA PRO A 24 -1.37 -11.56 -10.11
C PRO A 24 -1.95 -11.61 -8.69
N VAL A 25 -1.29 -10.94 -7.74
CA VAL A 25 -1.71 -10.87 -6.33
C VAL A 25 -2.10 -9.44 -5.93
N LEU A 26 -2.75 -9.31 -4.78
CA LEU A 26 -2.94 -8.01 -4.14
C LEU A 26 -1.57 -7.39 -3.79
N PRO A 27 -1.43 -6.05 -3.80
CA PRO A 27 -0.21 -5.42 -3.32
C PRO A 27 -0.05 -5.62 -1.81
N PRO A 28 1.03 -6.26 -1.34
CA PRO A 28 1.18 -6.58 0.08
C PRO A 28 1.67 -5.41 0.94
N GLY A 29 2.22 -4.34 0.34
CA GLY A 29 2.95 -3.30 1.06
C GLY A 29 2.15 -2.60 2.14
N ASP A 30 1.01 -2.00 1.79
CA ASP A 30 0.14 -1.29 2.74
C ASP A 30 -0.47 -2.24 3.78
N LEU A 31 -0.86 -3.45 3.35
CA LEU A 31 -1.37 -4.50 4.23
C LEU A 31 -0.32 -4.92 5.27
N ARG A 32 0.94 -5.10 4.84
CA ARG A 32 2.09 -5.34 5.73
C ARG A 32 2.27 -4.20 6.74
N MET A 33 2.22 -2.95 6.27
CA MET A 33 2.38 -1.79 7.16
C MET A 33 1.27 -1.72 8.21
N ALA A 34 0.03 -2.04 7.85
CA ALA A 34 -1.08 -2.12 8.79
C ALA A 34 -0.88 -3.24 9.82
N LEU A 35 -0.43 -4.44 9.38
CA LEU A 35 -0.13 -5.55 10.28
C LEU A 35 0.95 -5.19 11.31
N VAL A 36 2.06 -4.61 10.88
CA VAL A 36 3.13 -4.22 11.80
C VAL A 36 2.73 -3.07 12.73
N SER A 37 1.78 -2.22 12.33
CA SER A 37 1.24 -1.16 13.17
C SER A 37 0.31 -1.67 14.29
N LEU A 38 -0.27 -2.86 14.11
CA LEU A 38 -1.13 -3.53 15.09
C LEU A 38 -0.40 -4.60 15.91
N CYS A 39 0.89 -4.78 15.68
CA CYS A 39 1.74 -5.75 16.36
C CYS A 39 1.76 -5.51 17.89
N ASP A 40 1.80 -6.60 18.67
CA ASP A 40 2.02 -6.53 20.11
C ASP A 40 3.46 -6.05 20.44
N ASN A 41 3.71 -5.73 21.73
CA ASN A 41 4.99 -5.25 22.23
C ASN A 41 5.85 -6.34 22.91
N SER A 42 5.49 -7.63 22.76
CA SER A 42 6.32 -8.73 23.24
C SER A 42 7.64 -8.82 22.44
N GLU A 43 8.67 -9.39 23.02
CA GLU A 43 9.96 -9.60 22.34
C GLU A 43 9.77 -10.41 21.04
N TRP A 44 8.93 -11.44 21.08
CA TRP A 44 8.54 -12.24 19.92
C TRP A 44 7.96 -11.36 18.82
N SER A 45 6.91 -10.63 19.13
CA SER A 45 6.17 -9.80 18.16
C SER A 45 7.03 -8.69 17.59
N LEU A 46 7.87 -8.06 18.41
CA LEU A 46 8.82 -7.03 17.97
C LEU A 46 9.86 -7.59 17.00
N THR A 47 10.39 -8.79 17.29
CA THR A 47 11.35 -9.46 16.39
C THR A 47 10.71 -9.74 15.02
N TRP A 48 9.49 -10.29 15.00
CA TRP A 48 8.78 -10.55 13.77
C TRP A 48 8.35 -9.27 13.04
N ARG A 49 7.95 -8.23 13.75
CA ARG A 49 7.69 -6.90 13.19
C ARG A 49 8.90 -6.35 12.44
N ASP A 50 10.07 -6.43 13.06
CA ASP A 50 11.30 -5.91 12.47
C ASP A 50 11.72 -6.76 11.26
N LEU A 51 11.56 -8.09 11.33
CA LEU A 51 11.77 -8.98 10.20
C LEU A 51 10.81 -8.70 9.04
N MET A 52 9.55 -8.41 9.33
CA MET A 52 8.56 -8.03 8.32
C MET A 52 8.93 -6.75 7.58
N GLN A 53 9.65 -5.84 8.22
CA GLN A 53 10.10 -4.57 7.65
C GLN A 53 11.49 -4.65 7.02
N LEU A 54 12.24 -5.72 7.31
CA LEU A 54 13.56 -5.92 6.74
C LEU A 54 13.51 -5.87 5.21
N ARG A 55 14.36 -5.06 4.63
CA ARG A 55 14.62 -5.06 3.19
C ARG A 55 15.86 -5.87 2.91
N LEU A 56 15.73 -6.76 1.92
CA LEU A 56 16.86 -7.59 1.51
C LEU A 56 17.92 -6.70 0.84
N ASP A 57 19.17 -6.90 1.24
CA ASP A 57 20.35 -6.25 0.65
C ASP A 57 21.08 -7.30 -0.18
N THR A 58 20.90 -7.27 -1.49
CA THR A 58 21.43 -8.26 -2.45
C THR A 58 21.78 -7.59 -3.77
N ASP A 59 22.66 -8.20 -4.55
CA ASP A 59 23.01 -7.72 -5.89
C ASP A 59 22.03 -8.21 -7.00
N GLY A 60 20.88 -8.76 -6.63
CA GLY A 60 19.98 -9.44 -7.55
C GLY A 60 18.54 -8.95 -7.52
N PRO A 61 17.61 -9.68 -8.16
CA PRO A 61 16.20 -9.30 -8.25
C PRO A 61 15.49 -9.16 -6.90
N LEU A 62 16.01 -9.78 -5.85
CA LEU A 62 15.46 -9.68 -4.49
C LEU A 62 15.87 -8.40 -3.75
N ASP A 63 16.79 -7.61 -4.32
CA ASP A 63 17.26 -6.37 -3.70
C ASP A 63 16.12 -5.43 -3.37
N ASP A 64 16.17 -4.80 -2.19
CA ASP A 64 15.16 -3.89 -1.65
C ASP A 64 13.73 -4.48 -1.56
N HIS A 65 13.56 -5.80 -1.70
CA HIS A 65 12.28 -6.43 -1.36
C HIS A 65 12.07 -6.45 0.15
N ALA A 66 10.92 -5.96 0.62
CA ALA A 66 10.53 -6.16 2.00
C ALA A 66 10.21 -7.63 2.24
N LEU A 67 10.93 -8.28 3.16
CA LEU A 67 10.75 -9.71 3.44
C LEU A 67 9.30 -10.05 3.82
N GLY A 68 8.65 -9.18 4.59
CA GLY A 68 7.24 -9.35 4.95
C GLY A 68 6.29 -9.36 3.75
N ASN A 69 6.61 -8.65 2.66
CA ASN A 69 5.81 -8.73 1.44
C ASN A 69 5.89 -10.13 0.82
N LEU A 70 7.08 -10.73 0.80
CA LEU A 70 7.28 -12.08 0.28
C LEU A 70 6.59 -13.14 1.16
N LEU A 71 6.66 -12.98 2.49
CA LEU A 71 5.95 -13.87 3.43
C LEU A 71 4.44 -13.82 3.25
N ILE A 72 3.85 -12.63 3.11
CA ILE A 72 2.41 -12.45 2.86
C ILE A 72 2.02 -13.12 1.55
N VAL A 73 2.77 -12.91 0.47
CA VAL A 73 2.51 -13.55 -0.83
C VAL A 73 2.62 -15.07 -0.74
N GLY A 74 3.60 -15.60 -0.02
CA GLY A 74 3.75 -17.03 0.24
C GLY A 74 2.53 -17.62 0.95
N LEU A 75 1.99 -16.93 1.97
CA LEU A 75 0.77 -17.35 2.65
C LEU A 75 -0.45 -17.31 1.72
N TRP A 76 -0.56 -16.29 0.86
CA TRP A 76 -1.65 -16.22 -0.13
C TRP A 76 -1.61 -17.36 -1.14
N GLN A 77 -0.42 -17.73 -1.60
CA GLN A 77 -0.26 -18.89 -2.49
C GLN A 77 -0.60 -20.21 -1.79
N MET A 78 -0.28 -20.34 -0.50
CA MET A 78 -0.55 -21.53 0.28
C MET A 78 -2.04 -21.71 0.62
N PHE A 79 -2.75 -20.63 0.94
CA PHE A 79 -4.14 -20.67 1.38
C PHE A 79 -5.16 -20.31 0.30
N GLU A 80 -4.73 -19.76 -0.82
CA GLU A 80 -5.56 -19.27 -1.94
C GLU A 80 -6.62 -18.22 -1.49
N ASP A 81 -6.47 -17.65 -0.30
CA ASP A 81 -7.35 -16.64 0.29
C ASP A 81 -6.52 -15.53 0.96
N PRO A 82 -6.59 -14.31 0.44
CA PRO A 82 -5.85 -13.18 0.99
C PRO A 82 -6.19 -12.88 2.46
N VAL A 83 -7.45 -13.03 2.86
CA VAL A 83 -7.88 -12.75 4.23
C VAL A 83 -7.33 -13.78 5.20
N VAL A 84 -7.38 -15.06 4.82
CA VAL A 84 -6.81 -16.15 5.63
C VAL A 84 -5.29 -15.96 5.80
N GLY A 85 -4.57 -15.59 4.73
CA GLY A 85 -3.13 -15.31 4.80
C GLY A 85 -2.81 -14.14 5.73
N LEU A 86 -3.60 -13.07 5.70
CA LEU A 86 -3.44 -11.93 6.61
C LEU A 86 -3.77 -12.29 8.07
N ASP A 87 -4.79 -13.11 8.30
CA ASP A 87 -5.14 -13.60 9.63
C ASP A 87 -4.00 -14.44 10.24
N TRP A 88 -3.34 -15.28 9.45
CA TRP A 88 -2.15 -16.02 9.89
C TRP A 88 -0.98 -15.09 10.23
N MET A 89 -0.75 -14.06 9.42
CA MET A 89 0.27 -13.06 9.71
C MET A 89 -0.06 -12.26 10.97
N GLY A 90 -1.32 -11.90 11.17
CA GLY A 90 -1.79 -11.25 12.39
C GLY A 90 -1.54 -12.09 13.65
N ARG A 91 -1.76 -13.41 13.57
CA ARG A 91 -1.44 -14.36 14.68
C ARG A 91 0.07 -14.41 14.95
N LEU A 92 0.90 -14.43 13.92
CA LEU A 92 2.35 -14.43 14.06
C LEU A 92 2.86 -13.20 14.81
N LEU A 93 2.21 -12.05 14.59
CA LEU A 93 2.53 -10.76 15.19
C LEU A 93 1.80 -10.49 16.52
N ASP A 94 0.98 -11.43 17.01
CA ASP A 94 0.08 -11.23 18.15
C ASP A 94 -0.72 -9.91 18.04
N SER A 95 -1.25 -9.65 16.85
CA SER A 95 -1.87 -8.37 16.51
C SER A 95 -3.08 -8.03 17.39
N HIS A 96 -3.15 -6.79 17.88
CA HIS A 96 -4.29 -6.24 18.63
C HIS A 96 -5.54 -5.96 17.77
N GLY A 97 -5.52 -6.31 16.49
CA GLY A 97 -6.60 -6.08 15.57
C GLY A 97 -6.50 -6.94 14.32
N ARG A 98 -7.44 -6.77 13.41
CA ARG A 98 -7.52 -7.49 12.16
C ARG A 98 -7.26 -6.57 10.98
N VAL A 99 -6.46 -7.03 10.03
CA VAL A 99 -6.20 -6.33 8.76
C VAL A 99 -6.98 -6.99 7.64
N LEU A 100 -7.74 -6.20 6.90
CA LEU A 100 -8.57 -6.65 5.79
C LEU A 100 -8.23 -5.86 4.53
N PRO A 101 -8.13 -6.50 3.36
CA PRO A 101 -8.03 -5.77 2.10
C PRO A 101 -9.38 -5.12 1.79
N MET A 102 -9.38 -3.88 1.26
CA MET A 102 -10.61 -3.20 0.87
C MET A 102 -11.29 -3.82 -0.35
N SER A 103 -10.59 -4.69 -1.08
CA SER A 103 -11.07 -5.42 -2.24
C SER A 103 -10.37 -6.77 -2.33
N SER A 104 -11.07 -7.79 -2.84
CA SER A 104 -10.51 -9.11 -3.13
C SER A 104 -9.71 -9.16 -4.44
N VAL A 105 -9.76 -8.08 -5.21
CA VAL A 105 -8.99 -7.93 -6.45
C VAL A 105 -8.11 -6.69 -6.38
N PRO A 106 -6.95 -6.69 -7.07
CA PRO A 106 -6.08 -5.52 -7.11
C PRO A 106 -6.82 -4.32 -7.73
N LEU A 107 -6.73 -3.17 -7.08
CA LEU A 107 -7.25 -1.92 -7.60
C LEU A 107 -6.15 -1.11 -8.29
N ARG A 108 -6.56 -0.16 -9.11
CA ARG A 108 -5.69 0.85 -9.70
C ARG A 108 -6.19 2.24 -9.36
N ILE A 109 -5.28 3.17 -9.21
CA ILE A 109 -5.60 4.58 -9.07
C ILE A 109 -5.56 5.21 -10.45
N GLU A 110 -6.64 5.89 -10.84
CA GLU A 110 -6.67 6.72 -12.04
C GLU A 110 -6.94 8.16 -11.65
N ALA A 111 -6.29 9.08 -12.34
CA ALA A 111 -6.52 10.51 -12.18
C ALA A 111 -6.56 11.20 -13.55
N THR A 112 -7.24 12.35 -13.59
CA THR A 112 -7.20 13.25 -14.73
C THR A 112 -6.32 14.43 -14.39
N VAL A 113 -5.31 14.69 -15.20
CA VAL A 113 -4.41 15.85 -15.08
C VAL A 113 -4.70 16.86 -16.18
N ARG A 114 -4.47 18.12 -15.90
CA ARG A 114 -4.53 19.20 -16.91
C ARG A 114 -3.13 19.43 -17.44
N GLU A 115 -2.99 19.46 -18.76
CA GLU A 115 -1.76 19.72 -19.47
C GLU A 115 -2.04 20.85 -20.49
N GLY A 116 -1.86 22.12 -20.05
CA GLY A 116 -2.31 23.28 -20.81
C GLY A 116 -3.84 23.31 -20.95
N ASP A 117 -4.35 23.39 -22.19
CA ASP A 117 -5.80 23.40 -22.50
C ASP A 117 -6.41 22.01 -22.64
N HIS A 118 -5.60 20.96 -22.48
CA HIS A 118 -6.05 19.58 -22.62
C HIS A 118 -6.07 18.85 -21.27
N THR A 119 -6.89 17.81 -21.19
CA THR A 119 -6.89 16.88 -20.05
C THR A 119 -6.41 15.52 -20.49
N LYS A 120 -5.57 14.90 -19.65
CA LYS A 120 -5.01 13.56 -19.86
C LYS A 120 -5.34 12.66 -18.68
N ARG A 121 -5.77 11.44 -18.96
CA ARG A 121 -5.94 10.42 -17.93
C ARG A 121 -4.60 9.74 -17.68
N ILE A 122 -4.23 9.62 -16.42
CA ILE A 122 -3.06 8.87 -15.94
C ILE A 122 -3.51 7.77 -15.00
N SER A 123 -2.76 6.68 -14.96
CA SER A 123 -3.06 5.51 -14.13
C SER A 123 -1.82 5.04 -13.39
N GLY A 124 -2.03 4.52 -12.19
CA GLY A 124 -1.00 4.04 -11.29
C GLY A 124 -0.70 5.01 -10.15
N GLN A 125 -0.53 4.47 -8.94
CA GLN A 125 -0.29 5.26 -7.73
C GLN A 125 0.98 6.11 -7.86
N THR A 126 2.07 5.52 -8.33
CA THR A 126 3.35 6.20 -8.51
C THR A 126 3.24 7.35 -9.50
N THR A 127 2.54 7.13 -10.63
CA THR A 127 2.33 8.15 -11.67
C THR A 127 1.47 9.30 -11.16
N VAL A 128 0.38 8.98 -10.47
CA VAL A 128 -0.53 9.98 -9.89
C VAL A 128 0.17 10.78 -8.78
N ALA A 129 1.01 10.14 -7.96
CA ALA A 129 1.76 10.82 -6.91
C ALA A 129 2.77 11.83 -7.44
N VAL A 130 3.33 11.60 -8.62
CA VAL A 130 4.29 12.51 -9.27
C VAL A 130 3.59 13.68 -10.00
N ALA A 131 2.36 13.48 -10.49
CA ALA A 131 1.58 14.49 -11.22
C ALA A 131 1.20 15.72 -10.36
N GLY A 132 1.16 15.58 -9.05
CA GLY A 132 1.07 16.70 -8.10
C GLY A 132 -0.12 17.64 -8.32
N ALA A 133 0.17 18.94 -8.52
CA ALA A 133 -0.82 20.02 -8.51
C ALA A 133 -1.70 20.12 -9.79
N ASP A 134 -1.37 19.39 -10.85
CA ASP A 134 -2.07 19.45 -12.14
C ASP A 134 -3.31 18.54 -12.20
N LEU A 135 -3.67 17.94 -11.07
CA LEU A 135 -4.84 17.06 -10.96
C LEU A 135 -6.14 17.86 -11.11
N VAL A 136 -7.02 17.40 -12.00
CA VAL A 136 -8.32 18.02 -12.24
C VAL A 136 -9.35 17.45 -11.24
N PRO A 137 -10.10 18.31 -10.53
CA PRO A 137 -11.20 17.86 -9.69
C PRO A 137 -12.27 17.10 -10.47
N GLY A 138 -12.69 15.94 -9.96
CA GLY A 138 -13.72 15.10 -10.58
C GLY A 138 -14.97 14.95 -9.71
N PRO A 139 -16.03 14.31 -10.21
CA PRO A 139 -17.33 14.22 -9.54
C PRO A 139 -17.33 13.42 -8.22
N PHE A 140 -16.23 12.77 -7.85
CA PHE A 140 -16.09 11.99 -6.62
C PHE A 140 -15.34 12.73 -5.50
N ASN A 141 -15.18 14.05 -5.61
CA ASN A 141 -14.39 14.87 -4.67
C ASN A 141 -14.90 14.91 -3.23
N GLU A 142 -16.11 14.47 -2.95
CA GLU A 142 -16.65 14.55 -1.59
C GLU A 142 -16.16 13.42 -0.66
N LEU A 143 -15.55 12.36 -1.17
CA LEU A 143 -15.14 11.19 -0.38
C LEU A 143 -13.64 10.89 -0.37
N ALA A 144 -12.84 11.48 -1.26
CA ALA A 144 -11.43 11.17 -1.36
C ALA A 144 -10.54 12.40 -1.13
N HIS A 145 -10.31 12.76 0.12
CA HIS A 145 -9.15 13.59 0.48
C HIS A 145 -7.87 12.73 0.45
N ALA A 146 -7.42 12.32 -0.74
CA ALA A 146 -6.11 11.74 -0.89
C ALA A 146 -5.06 12.86 -0.71
N ARG A 147 -4.44 12.92 0.48
CA ARG A 147 -3.29 13.78 0.72
C ARG A 147 -2.07 13.13 0.08
N VAL A 148 -1.68 13.60 -1.09
CA VAL A 148 -0.38 13.25 -1.69
C VAL A 148 0.67 14.14 -1.04
N ALA A 149 1.46 13.60 -0.10
CA ALA A 149 2.62 14.28 0.45
C ALA A 149 3.82 14.08 -0.49
N PRO A 150 4.49 15.14 -0.97
CA PRO A 150 5.71 14.98 -1.75
C PRO A 150 6.81 14.38 -0.86
N ARG A 151 7.41 13.27 -1.30
CA ARG A 151 8.63 12.74 -0.69
C ARG A 151 9.78 13.72 -0.93
N ARG A 152 10.01 14.63 0.00
CA ARG A 152 11.31 15.29 0.16
C ARG A 152 11.86 15.01 1.55
N ALA A 153 13.13 14.59 1.55
CA ALA A 153 13.90 14.32 2.75
C ALA A 153 13.88 15.51 3.73
N LYS A 154 13.66 15.20 5.01
CA LYS A 154 14.03 16.00 6.20
C LYS A 154 13.24 17.27 6.54
N GLN A 155 12.03 17.50 6.02
CA GLN A 155 11.14 18.53 6.58
C GLN A 155 9.74 17.97 6.82
N PRO A 156 9.04 18.35 7.92
CA PRO A 156 7.66 17.92 8.13
C PRO A 156 6.78 18.47 6.99
N PRO A 157 5.78 17.69 6.52
CA PRO A 157 4.97 18.08 5.38
C PRO A 157 4.13 19.32 5.71
N VAL A 158 4.25 20.35 4.88
CA VAL A 158 3.27 21.44 4.85
C VAL A 158 2.08 20.95 4.05
N TYR A 159 0.95 20.75 4.74
CA TYR A 159 -0.29 20.29 4.12
C TYR A 159 -0.99 21.43 3.41
N THR A 160 -0.89 21.50 2.09
CA THR A 160 -1.81 22.30 1.27
C THR A 160 -2.96 21.42 0.82
N GLN A 161 -4.19 21.79 1.17
CA GLN A 161 -5.41 21.17 0.67
C GLN A 161 -5.56 21.52 -0.82
N GLN A 162 -5.23 20.61 -1.71
CA GLN A 162 -5.66 20.65 -3.11
C GLN A 162 -6.52 19.42 -3.38
N ALA A 163 -7.75 19.67 -3.79
CA ALA A 163 -8.72 18.62 -4.13
C ALA A 163 -8.30 17.98 -5.47
N ALA A 164 -7.89 16.72 -5.39
CA ALA A 164 -7.64 15.89 -6.57
C ALA A 164 -8.73 14.83 -6.68
N SER A 165 -9.28 14.60 -7.88
CA SER A 165 -10.16 13.46 -8.07
C SER A 165 -9.33 12.21 -8.32
N VAL A 166 -9.39 11.27 -7.39
CA VAL A 166 -8.77 9.96 -7.49
C VAL A 166 -9.89 8.91 -7.61
N ARG A 167 -9.83 8.08 -8.65
CA ARG A 167 -10.74 6.96 -8.84
C ARG A 167 -9.96 5.66 -8.63
N PHE A 168 -10.55 4.74 -7.85
CA PHE A 168 -10.12 3.35 -7.78
C PHE A 168 -10.87 2.54 -8.84
N VAL A 169 -10.14 1.77 -9.64
CA VAL A 169 -10.68 0.93 -10.73
C VAL A 169 -10.19 -0.50 -10.55
#